data_93d521af5fc36d4893ee96d0341348e1
#
_entry.id   93d521af5fc36d4893ee96d0341348e1
#
_cell.length_a   1.000
_cell.length_b   1.000
_cell.length_c   1.000
_cell.angle_alpha   90.00
_cell.angle_beta   90.00
_cell.angle_gamma   90.00
#
_symmetry.space_group_name_H-M   'P 1'
#
loop_
_entity.id
_entity.type
_entity.pdbx_description
1 polymer ?
#
loop_
_entity_poly.entity_id
_entity_poly.type
_entity_poly.pdbx_seq_one_letter_code
_entity_poly.pdbx_strand_id
1 'polypeptide(L)'
;MRAWSVASLAVAVLALSGCGYNTLQAKDEAVKAAWSEVVNQYQRRADLIPNLVNTVKGYAAQEQKVLIGVTEARAKVGSIQVTPEVLNNPELFQKYQAAQNQLTGALKSLFAVTENYPQLKSDQNFRELQSQLEGTENRITVARNRYIQAVQDYNVTVRSFPTNLTAKLFGFQVKPNFSVANEQQISTAPTVSFDTSVPGGTAPPPAPPAGQSPTQ
;
A
#
# COMPACT_ATOMS: atom_id res chain seq x y z
N MET A 1 -27.74 -47.46 25.01
CA MET A 1 -27.36 -46.09 25.43
C MET A 1 -26.05 -45.58 24.78
N ARG A 2 -25.00 -46.41 24.68
CA ARG A 2 -23.70 -45.98 24.08
C ARG A 2 -23.78 -45.64 22.58
N ALA A 3 -24.58 -46.31 21.77
CA ALA A 3 -24.70 -46.03 20.33
C ALA A 3 -25.39 -44.70 20.03
N TRP A 4 -26.35 -44.29 20.82
CA TRP A 4 -27.05 -43.02 20.66
C TRP A 4 -26.19 -41.83 21.07
N SER A 5 -25.34 -41.98 22.08
CA SER A 5 -24.38 -40.92 22.48
C SER A 5 -23.28 -40.71 21.43
N VAL A 6 -22.84 -41.78 20.76
CA VAL A 6 -21.87 -41.67 19.66
C VAL A 6 -22.50 -41.01 18.44
N ALA A 7 -23.75 -41.37 18.10
CA ALA A 7 -24.47 -40.72 17.00
C ALA A 7 -24.72 -39.22 17.25
N SER A 8 -25.12 -38.85 18.48
CA SER A 8 -25.32 -37.46 18.85
C SER A 8 -24.03 -36.66 18.79
N LEU A 9 -22.90 -37.22 19.21
CA LEU A 9 -21.60 -36.59 19.14
C LEU A 9 -21.16 -36.38 17.66
N ALA A 10 -21.38 -37.39 16.80
CA ALA A 10 -21.07 -37.28 15.37
C ALA A 10 -21.88 -36.17 14.68
N VAL A 11 -23.19 -36.08 14.97
CA VAL A 11 -24.06 -35.02 14.45
C VAL A 11 -23.63 -33.62 14.94
N ALA A 12 -23.24 -33.48 16.20
CA ALA A 12 -22.73 -32.22 16.75
C ALA A 12 -21.42 -31.79 16.08
N VAL A 13 -20.51 -32.71 15.81
CA VAL A 13 -19.26 -32.46 15.09
C VAL A 13 -19.52 -32.01 13.64
N LEU A 14 -20.46 -32.68 12.95
CA LEU A 14 -20.85 -32.32 11.59
C LEU A 14 -21.52 -30.92 11.51
N ALA A 15 -22.38 -30.60 12.48
CA ALA A 15 -23.02 -29.27 12.54
C ALA A 15 -22.02 -28.13 12.81
N LEU A 16 -21.04 -28.35 13.66
CA LEU A 16 -19.98 -27.37 13.92
C LEU A 16 -19.05 -27.14 12.69
N SER A 17 -18.79 -28.19 11.91
CA SER A 17 -17.96 -28.12 10.71
C SER A 17 -18.59 -27.26 9.60
N GLY A 18 -19.91 -27.33 9.41
CA GLY A 18 -20.66 -26.59 8.39
C GLY A 18 -20.64 -25.09 8.61
N CYS A 19 -20.72 -24.63 9.86
CA CYS A 19 -20.69 -23.19 10.19
C CYS A 19 -19.31 -22.55 9.92
N GLY A 20 -18.23 -23.26 10.23
CA GLY A 20 -16.86 -22.77 9.99
C GLY A 20 -16.50 -22.67 8.50
N TYR A 21 -16.91 -23.63 7.68
CA TYR A 21 -16.66 -23.64 6.24
C TYR A 21 -17.34 -22.46 5.53
N ASN A 22 -18.62 -22.26 5.77
CA ASN A 22 -19.38 -21.16 5.14
C ASN A 22 -18.81 -19.80 5.51
N THR A 23 -18.37 -19.63 6.74
CA THR A 23 -17.73 -18.37 7.19
C THR A 23 -16.40 -18.12 6.46
N LEU A 24 -15.57 -19.16 6.31
CA LEU A 24 -14.31 -19.07 5.57
C LEU A 24 -14.56 -18.72 4.10
N GLN A 25 -15.52 -19.39 3.47
CA GLN A 25 -15.89 -19.14 2.08
C GLN A 25 -16.39 -17.70 1.88
N ALA A 26 -17.27 -17.21 2.75
CA ALA A 26 -17.78 -15.85 2.66
C ALA A 26 -16.65 -14.79 2.81
N LYS A 27 -15.71 -15.03 3.73
CA LYS A 27 -14.56 -14.12 3.91
C LYS A 27 -13.55 -14.22 2.76
N ASP A 28 -13.34 -15.40 2.18
CA ASP A 28 -12.52 -15.56 0.98
C ASP A 28 -13.08 -14.76 -0.19
N GLU A 29 -14.38 -14.84 -0.42
CA GLU A 29 -15.05 -14.04 -1.46
C GLU A 29 -15.00 -12.54 -1.15
N ALA A 30 -15.09 -12.11 0.10
CA ALA A 30 -14.92 -10.72 0.49
C ALA A 30 -13.50 -10.19 0.17
N VAL A 31 -12.46 -11.02 0.39
CA VAL A 31 -11.09 -10.67 0.01
C VAL A 31 -10.96 -10.54 -1.50
N LYS A 32 -11.51 -11.47 -2.29
CA LYS A 32 -11.49 -11.41 -3.75
C LYS A 32 -12.21 -10.17 -4.29
N ALA A 33 -13.36 -9.83 -3.71
CA ALA A 33 -14.11 -8.63 -4.07
C ALA A 33 -13.32 -7.35 -3.79
N ALA A 34 -12.72 -7.24 -2.59
CA ALA A 34 -11.89 -6.11 -2.23
C ALA A 34 -10.63 -6.00 -3.11
N TRP A 35 -10.01 -7.13 -3.48
CA TRP A 35 -8.90 -7.16 -4.43
C TRP A 35 -9.29 -6.67 -5.81
N SER A 36 -10.45 -7.10 -6.31
CA SER A 36 -10.97 -6.64 -7.61
C SER A 36 -11.18 -5.14 -7.64
N GLU A 37 -11.62 -4.53 -6.53
CA GLU A 37 -11.72 -3.06 -6.41
C GLU A 37 -10.33 -2.40 -6.53
N VAL A 38 -9.31 -2.92 -5.86
CA VAL A 38 -7.92 -2.43 -5.98
C VAL A 38 -7.43 -2.51 -7.43
N VAL A 39 -7.61 -3.65 -8.09
CA VAL A 39 -7.19 -3.86 -9.48
C VAL A 39 -7.90 -2.90 -10.43
N ASN A 40 -9.20 -2.67 -10.25
CA ASN A 40 -9.96 -1.72 -11.06
C ASN A 40 -9.41 -0.29 -10.95
N GLN A 41 -9.03 0.16 -9.74
CA GLN A 41 -8.44 1.48 -9.57
C GLN A 41 -7.02 1.56 -10.17
N TYR A 42 -6.24 0.51 -10.09
CA TYR A 42 -4.93 0.43 -10.75
C TYR A 42 -5.06 0.46 -12.27
N GLN A 43 -6.04 -0.26 -12.83
CA GLN A 43 -6.33 -0.21 -14.27
C GLN A 43 -6.71 1.20 -14.70
N ARG A 44 -7.64 1.84 -13.98
CA ARG A 44 -8.02 3.23 -14.27
C ARG A 44 -6.82 4.18 -14.28
N ARG A 45 -5.88 4.03 -13.33
CA ARG A 45 -4.64 4.80 -13.31
C ARG A 45 -3.80 4.54 -14.56
N ALA A 46 -3.62 3.27 -14.93
CA ALA A 46 -2.83 2.88 -16.09
C ALA A 46 -3.43 3.40 -17.42
N ASP A 47 -4.75 3.52 -17.52
CA ASP A 47 -5.45 4.01 -18.71
C ASP A 47 -5.33 5.53 -18.90
N LEU A 48 -5.11 6.29 -17.83
CA LEU A 48 -4.89 7.73 -17.90
C LEU A 48 -3.47 8.10 -18.38
N ILE A 49 -2.50 7.22 -18.20
CA ILE A 49 -1.07 7.51 -18.46
C ILE A 49 -0.76 7.83 -19.92
N PRO A 50 -1.27 7.15 -20.93
CA PRO A 50 -0.98 7.47 -22.33
C PRO A 50 -1.38 8.91 -22.69
N ASN A 51 -2.54 9.35 -22.22
CA ASN A 51 -3.03 10.71 -22.47
C ASN A 51 -2.15 11.73 -21.75
N LEU A 52 -1.74 11.46 -20.49
CA LEU A 52 -0.82 12.31 -19.76
C LEU A 52 0.53 12.43 -20.47
N VAL A 53 1.13 11.31 -20.88
CA VAL A 53 2.43 11.29 -21.59
C VAL A 53 2.34 12.08 -22.90
N ASN A 54 1.27 11.92 -23.67
CA ASN A 54 1.07 12.65 -24.91
C ASN A 54 0.92 14.16 -24.68
N THR A 55 0.16 14.55 -23.65
CA THR A 55 0.00 15.98 -23.30
C THR A 55 1.33 16.59 -22.87
N VAL A 56 2.07 15.92 -21.98
CA VAL A 56 3.39 16.41 -21.52
C VAL A 56 4.38 16.46 -22.66
N LYS A 57 4.41 15.47 -23.56
CA LYS A 57 5.29 15.42 -24.71
C LYS A 57 5.12 16.65 -25.65
N GLY A 58 3.91 17.18 -25.76
CA GLY A 58 3.62 18.37 -26.56
C GLY A 58 4.36 19.63 -26.07
N TYR A 59 4.67 19.72 -24.78
CA TYR A 59 5.30 20.90 -24.15
C TYR A 59 6.74 20.64 -23.68
N ALA A 60 7.08 19.42 -23.32
CA ALA A 60 8.33 19.02 -22.69
C ALA A 60 8.96 17.81 -23.42
N ALA A 61 9.06 17.88 -24.74
CA ALA A 61 9.60 16.79 -25.56
C ALA A 61 11.06 16.42 -25.23
N GLN A 62 11.84 17.35 -24.70
CA GLN A 62 13.22 17.12 -24.27
C GLN A 62 13.33 16.23 -23.03
N GLU A 63 12.27 16.07 -22.25
CA GLU A 63 12.24 15.24 -21.04
C GLU A 63 12.05 13.75 -21.36
N GLN A 64 12.72 13.28 -22.40
CA GLN A 64 12.55 11.90 -22.91
C GLN A 64 12.78 10.83 -21.84
N LYS A 65 13.79 11.03 -20.98
CA LYS A 65 14.12 10.04 -19.93
C LYS A 65 12.95 9.82 -18.96
N VAL A 66 12.28 10.90 -18.58
CA VAL A 66 11.14 10.83 -17.64
C VAL A 66 9.92 10.24 -18.32
N LEU A 67 9.63 10.65 -19.57
CA LEU A 67 8.52 10.12 -20.36
C LEU A 67 8.67 8.61 -20.65
N ILE A 68 9.89 8.18 -21.01
CA ILE A 68 10.21 6.76 -21.20
C ILE A 68 10.04 6.01 -19.89
N GLY A 69 10.57 6.53 -18.77
CA GLY A 69 10.46 5.89 -17.45
C GLY A 69 9.02 5.65 -17.01
N VAL A 70 8.10 6.59 -17.29
CA VAL A 70 6.66 6.39 -17.01
C VAL A 70 6.07 5.30 -17.91
N THR A 71 6.41 5.31 -19.19
CA THR A 71 5.90 4.33 -20.16
C THR A 71 6.40 2.91 -19.84
N GLU A 72 7.67 2.76 -19.50
CA GLU A 72 8.27 1.48 -19.08
C GLU A 72 7.65 0.97 -17.77
N ALA A 73 7.48 1.85 -16.77
CA ALA A 73 6.84 1.47 -15.51
C ALA A 73 5.40 1.01 -15.73
N ARG A 74 4.64 1.67 -16.61
CA ARG A 74 3.31 1.24 -17.03
C ARG A 74 3.33 -0.13 -17.72
N ALA A 75 4.25 -0.33 -18.66
CA ALA A 75 4.39 -1.61 -19.37
C ALA A 75 4.74 -2.75 -18.40
N LYS A 76 5.61 -2.50 -17.42
CA LYS A 76 5.96 -3.46 -16.38
C LYS A 76 4.76 -3.89 -15.54
N VAL A 77 3.90 -2.95 -15.13
CA VAL A 77 2.64 -3.29 -14.46
C VAL A 77 1.76 -4.14 -15.36
N GLY A 78 1.57 -3.76 -16.63
CA GLY A 78 0.74 -4.47 -17.58
C GLY A 78 1.25 -5.86 -17.96
N SER A 79 2.56 -6.14 -17.77
CA SER A 79 3.15 -7.46 -18.03
C SER A 79 2.85 -8.49 -16.94
N ILE A 80 2.37 -8.08 -15.77
CA ILE A 80 2.03 -8.96 -14.66
C ILE A 80 0.55 -9.32 -14.79
N GLN A 81 0.27 -10.61 -15.05
CA GLN A 81 -1.10 -11.09 -15.07
C GLN A 81 -1.68 -11.11 -13.65
N VAL A 82 -2.71 -10.29 -13.42
CA VAL A 82 -3.37 -10.18 -12.14
C VAL A 82 -4.55 -11.16 -12.11
N THR A 83 -4.23 -12.42 -11.91
CA THR A 83 -5.22 -13.49 -11.73
C THR A 83 -5.52 -13.72 -10.24
N PRO A 84 -6.57 -14.45 -9.86
CA PRO A 84 -6.86 -14.77 -8.46
C PRO A 84 -5.72 -15.49 -7.73
N GLU A 85 -4.82 -16.15 -8.46
CA GLU A 85 -3.63 -16.83 -7.93
C GLU A 85 -2.66 -15.86 -7.25
N VAL A 86 -2.68 -14.57 -7.62
CA VAL A 86 -1.89 -13.51 -6.95
C VAL A 86 -2.18 -13.46 -5.45
N LEU A 87 -3.44 -13.73 -5.04
CA LEU A 87 -3.86 -13.74 -3.64
C LEU A 87 -3.34 -14.96 -2.85
N ASN A 88 -2.88 -15.99 -3.55
CA ASN A 88 -2.36 -17.21 -2.94
C ASN A 88 -0.83 -17.34 -3.11
N ASN A 89 -0.18 -16.37 -3.78
CA ASN A 89 1.26 -16.36 -4.03
C ASN A 89 1.88 -15.06 -3.50
N PRO A 90 2.52 -15.07 -2.31
CA PRO A 90 3.11 -13.89 -1.72
C PRO A 90 4.19 -13.22 -2.59
N GLU A 91 4.99 -14.00 -3.33
CA GLU A 91 6.04 -13.46 -4.20
C GLU A 91 5.44 -12.70 -5.38
N LEU A 92 4.42 -13.26 -6.02
CA LEU A 92 3.72 -12.61 -7.12
C LEU A 92 3.01 -11.33 -6.65
N PHE A 93 2.40 -11.39 -5.47
CA PHE A 93 1.77 -10.23 -4.84
C PHE A 93 2.78 -9.10 -4.58
N GLN A 94 3.95 -9.42 -4.00
CA GLN A 94 5.02 -8.46 -3.76
C GLN A 94 5.60 -7.88 -5.06
N LYS A 95 5.79 -8.73 -6.08
CA LYS A 95 6.24 -8.29 -7.42
C LYS A 95 5.27 -7.29 -8.03
N TYR A 96 3.97 -7.56 -7.93
CA TYR A 96 2.93 -6.64 -8.42
C TYR A 96 2.93 -5.33 -7.63
N GLN A 97 3.00 -5.40 -6.30
CA GLN A 97 3.09 -4.22 -5.43
C GLN A 97 4.33 -3.37 -5.77
N ALA A 98 5.49 -3.99 -5.97
CA ALA A 98 6.72 -3.30 -6.34
C ALA A 98 6.60 -2.58 -7.70
N ALA A 99 5.97 -3.22 -8.70
CA ALA A 99 5.71 -2.61 -10.00
C ALA A 99 4.77 -1.40 -9.88
N GLN A 100 3.72 -1.49 -9.07
CA GLN A 100 2.79 -0.37 -8.80
C GLN A 100 3.48 0.80 -8.08
N ASN A 101 4.37 0.50 -7.13
CA ASN A 101 5.18 1.52 -6.43
C ASN A 101 6.16 2.21 -7.39
N GLN A 102 6.78 1.46 -8.31
CA GLN A 102 7.66 2.01 -9.34
C GLN A 102 6.89 2.98 -10.26
N LEU A 103 5.68 2.62 -10.67
CA LEU A 103 4.81 3.49 -11.48
C LEU A 103 4.44 4.77 -10.73
N THR A 104 4.10 4.67 -9.45
CA THR A 104 3.83 5.83 -8.59
C THR A 104 5.05 6.76 -8.51
N GLY A 105 6.26 6.20 -8.35
CA GLY A 105 7.52 6.96 -8.36
C GLY A 105 7.77 7.67 -9.69
N ALA A 106 7.55 6.98 -10.81
CA ALA A 106 7.71 7.56 -12.14
C ALA A 106 6.74 8.72 -12.40
N LEU A 107 5.47 8.58 -11.99
CA LEU A 107 4.47 9.65 -12.08
C LEU A 107 4.85 10.87 -11.22
N LYS A 108 5.35 10.65 -9.99
CA LYS A 108 5.85 11.74 -9.14
C LYS A 108 7.00 12.49 -9.81
N SER A 109 7.94 11.77 -10.43
CA SER A 109 9.04 12.38 -11.18
C SER A 109 8.54 13.18 -12.37
N LEU A 110 7.53 12.68 -13.09
CA LEU A 110 6.91 13.40 -14.20
C LEU A 110 6.28 14.71 -13.72
N PHE A 111 5.49 14.69 -12.65
CA PHE A 111 4.89 15.90 -12.09
C PHE A 111 5.93 16.89 -11.58
N ALA A 112 7.02 16.44 -10.98
CA ALA A 112 8.11 17.30 -10.54
C ALA A 112 8.77 18.06 -11.72
N VAL A 113 8.95 17.37 -12.85
CA VAL A 113 9.50 18.01 -14.07
C VAL A 113 8.53 19.05 -14.64
N THR A 114 7.22 18.81 -14.58
CA THR A 114 6.23 19.77 -15.14
C THR A 114 6.25 21.12 -14.44
N GLU A 115 6.81 21.21 -13.23
CA GLU A 115 7.00 22.48 -12.51
C GLU A 115 7.86 23.48 -13.32
N ASN A 116 8.76 23.00 -14.17
CA ASN A 116 9.62 23.82 -15.01
C ASN A 116 8.93 24.34 -16.29
N TYR A 117 7.67 23.92 -16.54
CA TYR A 117 6.92 24.22 -17.76
C TYR A 117 5.59 24.94 -17.44
N PRO A 118 5.60 26.28 -17.21
CA PRO A 118 4.40 27.02 -16.81
C PRO A 118 3.24 26.94 -17.82
N GLN A 119 3.56 26.83 -19.11
CA GLN A 119 2.57 26.69 -20.17
C GLN A 119 1.83 25.35 -20.09
N LEU A 120 2.52 24.25 -19.76
CA LEU A 120 1.93 22.96 -19.53
C LEU A 120 1.03 22.98 -18.29
N LYS A 121 1.48 23.61 -17.20
CA LYS A 121 0.68 23.76 -15.97
C LYS A 121 -0.62 24.53 -16.17
N SER A 122 -0.65 25.46 -17.13
CA SER A 122 -1.86 26.21 -17.50
C SER A 122 -2.74 25.48 -18.51
N ASP A 123 -2.26 24.42 -19.15
CA ASP A 123 -3.06 23.60 -20.07
C ASP A 123 -4.24 22.92 -19.36
N GLN A 124 -5.42 23.05 -19.93
CA GLN A 124 -6.65 22.53 -19.32
C GLN A 124 -6.65 21.01 -19.28
N ASN A 125 -6.21 20.35 -20.35
CA ASN A 125 -6.19 18.88 -20.42
C ASN A 125 -5.20 18.31 -19.40
N PHE A 126 -4.02 18.95 -19.24
CA PHE A 126 -3.05 18.53 -18.24
C PHE A 126 -3.62 18.61 -16.83
N ARG A 127 -4.25 19.73 -16.46
CA ARG A 127 -4.85 19.92 -15.12
C ARG A 127 -5.96 18.92 -14.85
N GLU A 128 -6.78 18.62 -15.87
CA GLU A 128 -7.85 17.63 -15.73
C GLU A 128 -7.27 16.23 -15.53
N LEU A 129 -6.26 15.82 -16.32
CA LEU A 129 -5.59 14.53 -16.16
C LEU A 129 -4.88 14.41 -14.80
N GLN A 130 -4.24 15.48 -14.34
CA GLN A 130 -3.63 15.53 -13.01
C GLN A 130 -4.68 15.31 -11.92
N SER A 131 -5.79 16.05 -11.96
CA SER A 131 -6.89 15.90 -11.00
C SER A 131 -7.51 14.50 -11.02
N GLN A 132 -7.67 13.89 -12.21
CA GLN A 132 -8.17 12.52 -12.34
C GLN A 132 -7.19 11.50 -11.75
N LEU A 133 -5.88 11.69 -11.93
CA LEU A 133 -4.85 10.82 -11.37
C LEU A 133 -4.77 10.95 -9.85
N GLU A 134 -4.82 12.16 -9.31
CA GLU A 134 -4.88 12.42 -7.86
C GLU A 134 -6.13 11.79 -7.22
N GLY A 135 -7.29 11.97 -7.87
CA GLY A 135 -8.53 11.34 -7.45
C GLY A 135 -8.47 9.81 -7.51
N THR A 136 -7.79 9.25 -8.50
CA THR A 136 -7.58 7.81 -8.62
C THR A 136 -6.64 7.27 -7.55
N GLU A 137 -5.57 8.01 -7.20
CA GLU A 137 -4.65 7.63 -6.12
C GLU A 137 -5.36 7.59 -4.75
N ASN A 138 -6.24 8.55 -4.50
CA ASN A 138 -7.09 8.53 -3.29
C ASN A 138 -8.00 7.29 -3.25
N ARG A 139 -8.61 6.92 -4.40
CA ARG A 139 -9.43 5.71 -4.48
C ARG A 139 -8.61 4.45 -4.31
N ILE A 140 -7.40 4.39 -4.86
CA ILE A 140 -6.45 3.28 -4.64
C ILE A 140 -6.18 3.12 -3.14
N THR A 141 -5.93 4.22 -2.44
CA THR A 141 -5.68 4.19 -0.99
C THR A 141 -6.88 3.62 -0.23
N VAL A 142 -8.09 4.07 -0.55
CA VAL A 142 -9.33 3.55 0.07
C VAL A 142 -9.54 2.07 -0.24
N ALA A 143 -9.37 1.66 -1.51
CA ALA A 143 -9.52 0.27 -1.94
C ALA A 143 -8.48 -0.64 -1.26
N ARG A 144 -7.23 -0.19 -1.14
CA ARG A 144 -6.18 -0.92 -0.41
C ARG A 144 -6.53 -1.10 1.06
N ASN A 145 -7.05 -0.08 1.73
CA ASN A 145 -7.46 -0.17 3.13
C ASN A 145 -8.60 -1.19 3.32
N ARG A 146 -9.59 -1.23 2.41
CA ARG A 146 -10.66 -2.24 2.42
C ARG A 146 -10.09 -3.65 2.23
N TYR A 147 -9.16 -3.83 1.30
CA TYR A 147 -8.48 -5.10 1.10
C TYR A 147 -7.71 -5.53 2.35
N ILE A 148 -6.95 -4.63 2.98
CA ILE A 148 -6.19 -4.90 4.22
C ILE A 148 -7.13 -5.42 5.31
N GLN A 149 -8.28 -4.78 5.51
CA GLN A 149 -9.29 -5.19 6.49
C GLN A 149 -9.88 -6.56 6.16
N ALA A 150 -10.27 -6.79 4.90
CA ALA A 150 -10.82 -8.07 4.47
C ALA A 150 -9.82 -9.22 4.65
N VAL A 151 -8.55 -9.02 4.31
CA VAL A 151 -7.47 -10.00 4.51
C VAL A 151 -7.23 -10.25 5.99
N GLN A 152 -7.22 -9.21 6.83
CA GLN A 152 -7.06 -9.35 8.27
C GLN A 152 -8.17 -10.21 8.85
N ASP A 153 -9.42 -9.91 8.54
CA ASP A 153 -10.60 -10.66 9.02
C ASP A 153 -10.58 -12.12 8.55
N TYR A 154 -10.20 -12.36 7.31
CA TYR A 154 -10.03 -13.70 6.76
C TYR A 154 -8.90 -14.46 7.48
N ASN A 155 -7.71 -13.86 7.56
CA ASN A 155 -6.54 -14.51 8.16
C ASN A 155 -6.71 -14.80 9.66
N VAL A 156 -7.42 -13.94 10.39
CA VAL A 156 -7.81 -14.19 11.79
C VAL A 156 -8.71 -15.42 11.84
N THR A 157 -9.73 -15.49 10.98
CA THR A 157 -10.67 -16.62 10.94
C THR A 157 -9.99 -17.95 10.59
N VAL A 158 -9.08 -17.96 9.60
CA VAL A 158 -8.28 -19.13 9.20
C VAL A 158 -7.46 -19.68 10.38
N ARG A 159 -6.96 -18.79 11.26
CA ARG A 159 -6.09 -19.16 12.38
C ARG A 159 -6.83 -19.42 13.70
N SER A 160 -8.08 -18.98 13.82
CA SER A 160 -8.87 -19.10 15.05
C SER A 160 -9.46 -20.52 15.23
N PHE A 161 -9.46 -21.00 16.48
CA PHE A 161 -10.15 -22.24 16.83
C PHE A 161 -11.67 -22.00 16.97
N PRO A 162 -12.53 -22.92 16.52
CA PRO A 162 -12.27 -24.22 15.87
C PRO A 162 -12.08 -24.13 14.34
N THR A 163 -12.24 -22.98 13.71
CA THR A 163 -12.25 -22.77 12.26
C THR A 163 -10.93 -23.16 11.60
N ASN A 164 -9.81 -23.09 12.33
CA ASN A 164 -8.49 -23.49 11.84
C ASN A 164 -8.41 -24.98 11.48
N LEU A 165 -9.22 -25.86 12.12
CA LEU A 165 -9.31 -27.26 11.75
C LEU A 165 -10.00 -27.42 10.40
N THR A 166 -11.10 -26.70 10.18
CA THR A 166 -11.81 -26.64 8.91
C THR A 166 -10.91 -26.06 7.81
N ALA A 167 -10.18 -24.98 8.11
CA ALA A 167 -9.26 -24.36 7.18
C ALA A 167 -8.17 -25.36 6.70
N LYS A 168 -7.56 -26.11 7.60
CA LYS A 168 -6.55 -27.12 7.24
C LYS A 168 -7.15 -28.25 6.41
N LEU A 169 -8.35 -28.73 6.75
CA LEU A 169 -9.02 -29.82 6.05
C LEU A 169 -9.37 -29.45 4.60
N PHE A 170 -9.82 -28.22 4.37
CA PHE A 170 -10.26 -27.73 3.06
C PHE A 170 -9.20 -26.90 2.31
N GLY A 171 -7.99 -26.79 2.84
CA GLY A 171 -6.87 -26.14 2.16
C GLY A 171 -6.92 -24.61 2.13
N PHE A 172 -7.68 -23.97 3.04
CA PHE A 172 -7.66 -22.51 3.17
C PHE A 172 -6.33 -22.05 3.78
N GLN A 173 -5.63 -21.16 3.07
CA GLN A 173 -4.35 -20.61 3.47
C GLN A 173 -4.47 -19.12 3.80
N VAL A 174 -3.55 -18.61 4.62
CA VAL A 174 -3.44 -17.18 4.89
C VAL A 174 -3.08 -16.44 3.60
N LYS A 175 -3.67 -15.26 3.41
CA LYS A 175 -3.45 -14.43 2.22
C LYS A 175 -2.44 -13.32 2.51
N PRO A 176 -1.64 -12.93 1.51
CA PRO A 176 -0.72 -11.82 1.63
C PRO A 176 -1.45 -10.49 1.82
N ASN A 177 -0.81 -9.58 2.54
CA ASN A 177 -1.33 -8.24 2.76
C ASN A 177 -0.34 -7.18 2.23
N PHE A 178 -0.82 -5.96 2.01
CA PHE A 178 0.06 -4.86 1.68
C PHE A 178 0.99 -4.56 2.85
N SER A 179 2.29 -4.53 2.56
CA SER A 179 3.33 -4.07 3.49
C SER A 179 3.80 -2.67 3.08
N VAL A 180 4.27 -1.91 4.04
CA VAL A 180 4.93 -0.62 3.78
C VAL A 180 6.33 -0.93 3.26
N ALA A 181 6.67 -0.43 2.07
CA ALA A 181 7.93 -0.76 1.39
C ALA A 181 9.20 -0.40 2.22
N ASN A 182 9.06 0.40 3.28
CA ASN A 182 10.15 0.89 4.12
C ASN A 182 9.82 0.79 5.62
N GLU A 183 9.27 -0.32 6.06
CA GLU A 183 8.88 -0.50 7.47
C GLU A 183 10.06 -0.28 8.41
N GLN A 184 11.28 -0.69 8.02
CA GLN A 184 12.51 -0.45 8.78
C GLN A 184 12.95 1.03 8.78
N GLN A 185 12.68 1.80 7.74
CA GLN A 185 13.01 3.23 7.69
C GLN A 185 11.98 4.09 8.42
N ILE A 186 10.71 3.65 8.46
CA ILE A 186 9.63 4.36 9.16
C ILE A 186 9.69 4.10 10.67
N SER A 187 10.19 2.94 11.09
CA SER A 187 10.39 2.60 12.49
C SER A 187 11.58 3.33 13.14
N THR A 188 12.48 3.91 12.33
CA THR A 188 13.59 4.73 12.83
C THR A 188 13.18 6.20 12.75
N ALA A 189 12.97 6.85 13.89
CA ALA A 189 12.67 8.28 13.91
C ALA A 189 13.80 9.05 13.21
N PRO A 190 13.49 10.01 12.30
CA PRO A 190 14.51 10.82 11.68
C PRO A 190 15.28 11.58 12.76
N THR A 191 16.59 11.41 12.83
CA THR A 191 17.46 12.22 13.67
C THR A 191 17.51 13.62 13.08
N VAL A 192 16.81 14.56 13.70
CA VAL A 192 16.92 15.98 13.37
C VAL A 192 18.18 16.49 14.07
N SER A 193 19.29 16.61 13.33
CA SER A 193 20.46 17.33 13.78
C SER A 193 20.22 18.82 13.49
N PHE A 194 19.96 19.60 14.52
CA PHE A 194 20.07 21.04 14.44
C PHE A 194 21.55 21.37 14.45
N ASP A 195 22.09 21.68 13.27
CA ASP A 195 23.44 22.23 13.18
C ASP A 195 23.40 23.66 13.73
N THR A 196 23.79 23.81 15.01
CA THR A 196 23.90 25.11 15.69
C THR A 196 25.20 25.84 15.35
N SER A 197 25.87 25.49 14.27
CA SER A 197 26.96 26.27 13.74
C SER A 197 26.44 27.54 13.03
N VAL A 198 26.04 28.52 13.85
CA VAL A 198 25.92 29.92 13.40
C VAL A 198 27.34 30.51 13.35
N PRO A 199 27.90 30.85 12.17
CA PRO A 199 29.15 31.53 12.11
C PRO A 199 28.92 32.98 12.59
N GLY A 200 29.31 33.30 13.84
CA GLY A 200 29.35 34.69 14.31
C GLY A 200 28.59 35.03 15.58
N GLY A 201 28.34 34.09 16.48
CA GLY A 201 27.83 34.42 17.84
C GLY A 201 28.99 34.58 18.84
N THR A 202 29.27 35.82 19.27
CA THR A 202 30.17 36.14 20.40
C THR A 202 29.78 35.33 21.65
N ALA A 203 30.76 34.68 22.24
CA ALA A 203 30.63 33.95 23.49
C ALA A 203 29.97 34.81 24.59
N PRO A 204 29.03 34.24 25.38
CA PRO A 204 28.52 34.96 26.56
C PRO A 204 29.64 35.22 27.55
N PRO A 205 29.65 36.38 28.27
CA PRO A 205 30.68 36.72 29.26
C PRO A 205 30.69 35.72 30.41
N PRO A 206 31.86 35.43 31.04
CA PRO A 206 31.96 34.49 32.14
C PRO A 206 31.18 34.98 33.36
N ALA A 207 30.50 34.07 34.03
CA ALA A 207 29.75 34.33 35.27
C ALA A 207 30.67 34.85 36.39
N PRO A 208 30.21 35.82 37.20
CA PRO A 208 31.00 36.34 38.31
C PRO A 208 31.23 35.26 39.39
N PRO A 209 32.37 35.28 40.11
CA PRO A 209 32.69 34.30 41.14
C PRO A 209 31.72 34.41 42.33
N ALA A 210 31.25 33.25 42.79
CA ALA A 210 30.38 33.13 43.95
C ALA A 210 31.05 33.73 45.19
N GLY A 211 30.44 34.81 45.71
CA GLY A 211 30.88 35.52 46.90
C GLY A 211 30.82 34.62 48.15
N GLN A 212 31.89 34.71 48.89
CA GLN A 212 32.08 34.11 50.21
C GLN A 212 31.04 34.65 51.21
N SER A 213 30.38 33.78 51.93
CA SER A 213 29.54 34.13 53.10
C SER A 213 30.40 34.66 54.25
N PRO A 214 30.05 35.77 54.88
CA PRO A 214 30.72 36.18 56.10
C PRO A 214 30.14 35.39 57.31
N THR A 215 31.05 34.81 58.08
CA THR A 215 30.85 34.32 59.42
C THR A 215 30.55 35.49 60.35
N GLN A 216 29.43 35.49 61.06
CA GLN A 216 29.27 35.80 62.52
C GLN A 216 27.98 35.14 63.04
#